data_467cbe4927890007a543d328c1675617
#
_entry.id   467cbe4927890007a543d328c1675617
#
_cell.length_a   1.000
_cell.length_b   1.000
_cell.length_c   1.000
_cell.angle_alpha   90.00
_cell.angle_beta   90.00
_cell.angle_gamma   90.00
#
_symmetry.space_group_name_H-M   'P 1'
#
loop_
_entity.id
_entity.type
_entity.pdbx_description
1 polymer ?
#
loop_
_entity_poly.entity_id
_entity_poly.type
_entity_poly.pdbx_seq_one_letter_code
_entity_poly.pdbx_strand_id
1 'polypeptide(L)' 'MSDRFDLEQQIMKCWNITEEIQLLNELVLEHDEYTKDQISNYLLGLHTIYEAKFEKLFDQFGEMVKERKIT' A
#
# COMPACT_ATOMS: atom_id res chain seq x y z
N MET A 1 8.45 18.86 -2.47
CA MET A 1 9.85 18.65 -2.04
C MET A 1 9.90 17.40 -1.15
N SER A 2 10.79 16.48 -1.49
CA SER A 2 10.93 15.23 -0.73
C SER A 2 11.87 15.43 0.44
N ASP A 3 11.43 15.09 1.64
CA ASP A 3 12.27 15.10 2.82
C ASP A 3 11.99 13.85 3.66
N ARG A 4 12.70 13.73 4.77
CA ARG A 4 12.60 12.56 5.63
C ARG A 4 11.17 12.37 6.16
N PHE A 5 10.51 13.47 6.49
CA PHE A 5 9.13 13.41 6.98
C PHE A 5 8.19 12.89 5.91
N ASP A 6 8.34 13.36 4.66
CA ASP A 6 7.53 12.87 3.55
C ASP A 6 7.76 11.38 3.30
N LEU A 7 9.00 10.93 3.41
CA LEU A 7 9.34 9.52 3.26
C LEU A 7 8.64 8.68 4.33
N GLU A 8 8.67 9.12 5.57
CA GLU A 8 7.99 8.43 6.66
C GLU A 8 6.49 8.33 6.40
N GLN A 9 5.88 9.39 5.91
CA GLN A 9 4.46 9.38 5.57
C GLN A 9 4.15 8.36 4.47
N GLN A 10 4.99 8.26 3.46
CA GLN A 10 4.77 7.29 2.40
C GLN A 10 4.93 5.86 2.89
N ILE A 11 5.89 5.62 3.77
CA ILE A 11 6.08 4.30 4.37
C ILE A 11 4.82 3.92 5.18
N MET A 12 4.29 4.83 5.98
CA MET A 12 3.09 4.57 6.76
C MET A 12 1.88 4.29 5.88
N LYS A 13 1.74 5.02 4.78
CA LYS A 13 0.65 4.78 3.82
C LYS A 13 0.75 3.39 3.21
N CYS A 14 1.96 2.93 2.91
CA CYS A 14 2.16 1.59 2.39
C CYS A 14 1.85 0.53 3.44
N TRP A 15 2.12 0.83 4.71
CA TRP A 15 1.88 -0.12 5.80
C TRP A 15 0.38 -0.40 5.99
N ASN A 16 -0.49 0.48 5.53
CA ASN A 16 -1.93 0.31 5.66
C ASN A 16 -2.45 -0.95 4.96
N ILE A 17 -1.66 -1.55 4.06
CA ILE A 17 -2.08 -2.79 3.41
C ILE A 17 -2.35 -3.90 4.43
N THR A 18 -1.62 -3.91 5.54
CA THR A 18 -1.81 -4.94 6.56
C THR A 18 -3.20 -4.86 7.18
N GLU A 19 -3.69 -3.65 7.43
CA GLU A 19 -5.04 -3.45 7.96
C GLU A 19 -6.11 -3.80 6.94
N GLU A 20 -5.87 -3.46 5.69
CA GLU A 20 -6.85 -3.73 4.62
C GLU A 20 -6.97 -5.22 4.34
N ILE A 21 -5.86 -5.94 4.37
CA ILE A 21 -5.88 -7.40 4.22
C ILE A 21 -6.62 -8.04 5.39
N GLN A 22 -6.38 -7.56 6.60
CA GLN A 22 -7.06 -8.06 7.79
C GLN A 22 -8.56 -7.82 7.70
N LEU A 23 -8.96 -6.61 7.26
CA LEU A 23 -10.37 -6.30 7.08
C LEU A 23 -11.02 -7.22 6.04
N LEU A 24 -10.35 -7.43 4.92
CA LEU A 24 -10.86 -8.32 3.89
C LEU A 24 -11.03 -9.74 4.42
N ASN A 25 -10.07 -10.21 5.19
CA ASN A 25 -10.15 -11.53 5.80
C ASN A 25 -11.36 -11.64 6.74
N GLU A 26 -11.59 -10.61 7.55
CA GLU A 26 -12.75 -10.58 8.45
C GLU A 26 -14.06 -10.61 7.67
N LEU A 27 -14.14 -9.83 6.60
CA LEU A 27 -15.34 -9.78 5.77
C LEU A 27 -15.63 -11.14 5.13
N VAL A 28 -14.60 -11.81 4.64
CA VAL A 28 -14.75 -13.13 4.02
C VAL A 28 -15.22 -14.16 5.04
N LEU A 29 -14.68 -14.10 6.27
CA LEU A 29 -15.07 -15.03 7.31
C LEU A 29 -16.48 -14.77 7.85
N GLU A 30 -16.91 -13.52 7.89
CA GLU A 30 -18.22 -13.14 8.44
C GLU A 30 -19.36 -13.28 7.43
N HIS A 31 -19.06 -13.24 6.13
CA HIS A 31 -20.08 -13.23 5.07
C HIS A 31 -19.82 -14.34 4.08
N ASP A 32 -20.72 -15.32 4.08
CA ASP A 32 -20.63 -16.45 3.15
C ASP A 32 -21.00 -16.09 1.72
N GLU A 33 -21.60 -14.92 1.52
CA GLU A 33 -22.06 -14.51 0.19
C GLU A 33 -20.96 -14.00 -0.73
N TYR A 34 -19.75 -13.84 -0.24
CA TYR A 34 -18.66 -13.42 -1.11
C TYR A 34 -18.21 -14.56 -2.01
N THR A 35 -18.29 -14.34 -3.33
CA THR A 35 -17.83 -15.32 -4.31
C THR A 35 -16.33 -15.20 -4.52
N LYS A 36 -15.77 -16.24 -5.14
CA LYS A 36 -14.34 -16.20 -5.51
C LYS A 36 -14.03 -15.02 -6.42
N ASP A 37 -14.96 -14.71 -7.34
CA ASP A 37 -14.77 -13.58 -8.25
C ASP A 37 -14.74 -12.26 -7.52
N GLN A 38 -15.62 -12.08 -6.54
CA GLN A 38 -15.63 -10.86 -5.73
C GLN A 38 -14.34 -10.70 -4.94
N ILE A 39 -13.88 -11.79 -4.32
CA ILE A 39 -12.64 -11.79 -3.55
C ILE A 39 -11.46 -11.47 -4.46
N SER A 40 -11.42 -12.09 -5.64
CA SER A 40 -10.37 -11.84 -6.62
C SER A 40 -10.36 -10.37 -7.05
N ASN A 41 -11.54 -9.79 -7.27
CA ASN A 41 -11.63 -8.38 -7.64
C ASN A 41 -11.11 -7.46 -6.55
N TYR A 42 -11.41 -7.75 -5.28
CA TYR A 42 -10.87 -6.98 -4.17
C TYR A 42 -9.36 -7.07 -4.12
N LEU A 43 -8.81 -8.28 -4.29
CA LEU A 43 -7.36 -8.48 -4.27
C LEU A 43 -6.67 -7.75 -5.42
N LEU A 44 -7.27 -7.78 -6.61
CA LEU A 44 -6.72 -7.04 -7.75
C LEU A 44 -6.75 -5.53 -7.51
N GLY A 45 -7.83 -5.04 -6.88
CA GLY A 45 -7.91 -3.63 -6.52
C GLY A 45 -6.82 -3.23 -5.54
N LEU A 46 -6.62 -4.04 -4.50
CA LEU A 46 -5.55 -3.80 -3.53
C LEU A 46 -4.19 -3.82 -4.21
N HIS A 47 -3.96 -4.81 -5.06
CA HIS A 47 -2.70 -4.92 -5.79
C HIS A 47 -2.40 -3.65 -6.59
N THR A 48 -3.39 -3.18 -7.34
CA THR A 48 -3.23 -2.00 -8.18
C THR A 48 -2.93 -0.76 -7.34
N ILE A 49 -3.69 -0.56 -6.26
CA ILE A 49 -3.51 0.61 -5.39
C ILE A 49 -2.14 0.59 -4.72
N TYR A 50 -1.75 -0.57 -4.16
CA TYR A 50 -0.50 -0.64 -3.42
C TYR A 50 0.72 -0.66 -4.31
N GLU A 51 0.59 -1.19 -5.51
CA GLU A 51 1.66 -1.08 -6.48
C GLU A 51 1.95 0.39 -6.79
N ALA A 52 0.91 1.20 -6.96
CA ALA A 52 1.07 2.65 -7.16
C ALA A 52 1.69 3.32 -5.93
N LYS A 53 1.27 2.93 -4.73
CA LYS A 53 1.83 3.49 -3.49
C LYS A 53 3.30 3.15 -3.34
N PHE A 54 3.68 1.91 -3.64
CA PHE A 54 5.08 1.51 -3.55
C PHE A 54 5.94 2.15 -4.63
N GLU A 55 5.40 2.37 -5.81
CA GLU A 55 6.10 3.12 -6.84
C GLU A 55 6.41 4.55 -6.38
N LYS A 56 5.43 5.21 -5.77
CA LYS A 56 5.64 6.54 -5.21
C LYS A 56 6.71 6.54 -4.12
N LEU A 57 6.65 5.54 -3.25
CA LEU A 57 7.64 5.40 -2.18
C LEU A 57 9.04 5.21 -2.76
N PHE A 58 9.17 4.34 -3.75
CA PHE A 58 10.46 4.07 -4.39
C PHE A 58 10.99 5.31 -5.10
N ASP A 59 10.13 6.02 -5.82
CA ASP A 59 10.51 7.24 -6.51
C ASP A 59 10.99 8.30 -5.52
N GLN A 60 10.29 8.44 -4.41
CA GLN A 60 10.67 9.39 -3.38
C GLN A 60 11.99 9.03 -2.73
N PHE A 61 12.19 7.75 -2.46
CA PHE A 61 13.45 7.26 -1.92
C PHE A 61 14.61 7.55 -2.88
N GLY A 62 14.43 7.24 -4.17
CA GLY A 62 15.44 7.51 -5.19
C GLY A 62 15.77 8.99 -5.30
N GLU A 63 14.74 9.84 -5.22
CA GLU A 63 14.92 11.27 -5.25
C GLU A 63 15.73 11.77 -4.06
N MET A 64 15.43 11.25 -2.86
CA MET A 64 16.16 11.62 -1.65
C MET A 64 17.62 11.16 -1.68
N VAL A 65 17.87 9.98 -2.22
CA VAL A 65 19.24 9.49 -2.40
C VAL A 65 19.99 10.38 -3.38
N LYS A 66 19.35 10.76 -4.48
CA LYS A 66 19.94 11.63 -5.48
C LYS A 66 20.27 12.99 -4.88
N GLU A 67 19.42 13.51 -4.02
CA GLU A 67 19.63 14.79 -3.35
C GLU A 67 20.50 14.67 -2.09
N ARG A 68 20.91 13.48 -1.74
CA ARG A 68 21.72 13.20 -0.56
C ARG A 68 21.06 13.61 0.75
N LYS A 69 19.73 13.47 0.81
CA LYS A 69 18.99 13.79 2.04
C LYS A 69 18.93 12.62 3.01
N ILE A 70 19.27 11.42 2.52
CA ILE A 70 19.41 10.23 3.35
C ILE A 70 20.90 9.89 3.38
N THR A 71 21.49 9.94 4.55
CA THR A 71 22.90 9.64 4.70
C THR A 71 23.11 8.69 5.88
#